data_f686c515ab1d6680101ff62430546ab2
#
_entry.id   f686c515ab1d6680101ff62430546ab2
#
_cell.length_a   1.000
_cell.length_b   1.000
_cell.length_c   1.000
_cell.angle_alpha   90.00
_cell.angle_beta   90.00
_cell.angle_gamma   90.00
#
_symmetry.space_group_name_H-M   'P 1'
#
loop_
_entity.id
_entity.type
_entity.pdbx_description
1 polymer ?
#
loop_
_entity_poly.entity_id
_entity_poly.type
_entity_poly.pdbx_seq_one_letter_code
_entity_poly.pdbx_strand_id
1 'polypeptide(L)'
;MLRFKSLGSGSSGNATLVEAQSGADTTRLLIDCGIRLRDLEARLIEAGTCAEDLDAIFITHEHGDHIGCARSFVKRYSTPLWMSQGTWLAVSDEAWSAYQHLVNVARDGSAIELSSLQALPFTVPHDAREPLQLRCSDGDRHLGVVTDLGHASSHVVASLQGCHALLLEANHDPDLLQASTYPSFLKQRVAGPWGHLANHAAAELLARVKHDQLSYVLAAHLSERNNTPELARTSLSKALGCEMLDIAIADPLTGSEWIQV
;
A
#
# COMPACT_ATOMS: atom_id res chain seq x y z
N MET A 1 13.86 3.25 -14.63
CA MET A 1 12.40 3.27 -14.91
C MET A 1 11.68 2.66 -13.72
N LEU A 2 10.78 3.40 -13.10
CA LEU A 2 9.97 2.94 -11.96
C LEU A 2 8.54 2.66 -12.42
N ARG A 3 7.97 1.51 -12.06
CA ARG A 3 6.57 1.16 -12.31
C ARG A 3 5.98 0.37 -11.15
N PHE A 4 4.67 0.34 -11.04
CA PHE A 4 3.98 -0.46 -10.03
C PHE A 4 2.68 -1.04 -10.55
N LYS A 5 2.19 -2.06 -9.87
CA LYS A 5 0.91 -2.72 -10.15
C LYS A 5 0.28 -3.15 -8.83
N SER A 6 -0.96 -2.72 -8.55
CA SER A 6 -1.73 -3.37 -7.51
C SER A 6 -2.09 -4.77 -7.96
N LEU A 7 -1.82 -5.76 -7.15
CA LEU A 7 -2.22 -7.15 -7.38
C LEU A 7 -3.57 -7.46 -6.70
N GLY A 8 -4.06 -6.56 -5.86
CA GLY A 8 -5.34 -6.58 -5.17
C GLY A 8 -5.33 -5.55 -4.05
N SER A 9 -6.50 -4.97 -3.73
CA SER A 9 -6.59 -3.88 -2.76
C SER A 9 -7.93 -3.83 -2.06
N GLY A 10 -7.92 -3.88 -0.73
CA GLY A 10 -9.10 -3.81 0.13
C GLY A 10 -9.04 -4.82 1.27
N SER A 11 -10.08 -4.87 2.11
CA SER A 11 -10.15 -5.72 3.30
C SER A 11 -10.09 -7.23 3.03
N SER A 12 -10.17 -7.66 1.77
CA SER A 12 -10.01 -9.06 1.35
C SER A 12 -8.56 -9.45 1.09
N GLY A 13 -7.65 -8.48 1.00
CA GLY A 13 -6.20 -8.66 0.88
C GLY A 13 -5.55 -7.62 -0.01
N ASN A 14 -4.41 -7.13 0.45
CA ASN A 14 -3.59 -6.12 -0.23
C ASN A 14 -2.27 -6.74 -0.69
N ALA A 15 -1.86 -6.41 -1.91
CA ALA A 15 -0.54 -6.68 -2.43
C ALA A 15 -0.23 -5.71 -3.57
N THR A 16 0.95 -5.10 -3.55
CA THR A 16 1.41 -4.18 -4.60
C THR A 16 2.81 -4.55 -5.04
N LEU A 17 2.99 -4.79 -6.33
CA LEU A 17 4.30 -5.05 -6.92
C LEU A 17 4.91 -3.75 -7.43
N VAL A 18 6.13 -3.45 -7.00
CA VAL A 18 6.93 -2.30 -7.45
C VAL A 18 8.17 -2.82 -8.16
N GLU A 19 8.44 -2.31 -9.36
CA GLU A 19 9.63 -2.62 -10.12
C GLU A 19 10.43 -1.37 -10.46
N ALA A 20 11.75 -1.45 -10.25
CA ALA A 20 12.70 -0.48 -10.76
C ALA A 20 13.67 -1.16 -11.72
N GLN A 21 13.84 -0.58 -12.91
CA GLN A 21 14.77 -1.09 -13.93
C GLN A 21 15.91 -0.12 -14.16
N SER A 22 17.14 -0.64 -14.09
CA SER A 22 18.36 0.06 -14.43
C SER A 22 19.20 -0.77 -15.40
N GLY A 23 19.30 -0.34 -16.65
CA GLY A 23 19.93 -1.13 -17.70
C GLY A 23 19.21 -2.47 -17.92
N ALA A 24 19.92 -3.58 -17.74
CA ALA A 24 19.37 -4.93 -17.84
C ALA A 24 18.82 -5.47 -16.52
N ASP A 25 19.10 -4.82 -15.40
CA ASP A 25 18.71 -5.29 -14.07
C ASP A 25 17.33 -4.75 -13.70
N THR A 26 16.49 -5.62 -13.13
CA THR A 26 15.17 -5.29 -12.61
C THR A 26 15.10 -5.67 -11.14
N THR A 27 14.79 -4.72 -10.28
CA THR A 27 14.57 -4.94 -8.86
C THR A 27 13.08 -4.95 -8.57
N ARG A 28 12.61 -5.96 -7.83
CA ARG A 28 11.19 -6.20 -7.52
C ARG A 28 10.94 -6.23 -6.03
N LEU A 29 10.11 -5.33 -5.57
CA LEU A 29 9.61 -5.27 -4.20
C LEU A 29 8.11 -5.58 -4.18
N LEU A 30 7.72 -6.58 -3.39
CA LEU A 30 6.33 -6.83 -3.07
C LEU A 30 5.97 -6.10 -1.77
N ILE A 31 4.99 -5.21 -1.80
CA ILE A 31 4.44 -4.53 -0.63
C ILE A 31 3.16 -5.24 -0.25
N ASP A 32 3.15 -5.82 0.95
CA ASP A 32 2.12 -6.66 1.54
C ASP A 32 1.85 -8.01 0.82
N CYS A 33 1.35 -8.96 1.61
CA CYS A 33 1.04 -10.33 1.23
C CYS A 33 -0.37 -10.73 1.70
N GLY A 34 -1.33 -9.81 1.71
CA GLY A 34 -2.67 -10.03 2.25
C GLY A 34 -3.52 -11.00 1.44
N ILE A 35 -3.12 -11.32 0.23
CA ILE A 35 -3.79 -12.25 -0.68
C ILE A 35 -3.37 -13.69 -0.36
N ARG A 36 -4.23 -14.69 -0.61
CA ARG A 36 -3.85 -16.10 -0.45
C ARG A 36 -2.66 -16.44 -1.34
N LEU A 37 -1.72 -17.24 -0.83
CA LEU A 37 -0.46 -17.57 -1.53
C LEU A 37 -0.67 -18.02 -2.98
N ARG A 38 -1.60 -18.96 -3.22
CA ARG A 38 -1.91 -19.46 -4.57
C ARG A 38 -2.39 -18.34 -5.52
N ASP A 39 -3.23 -17.44 -4.99
CA ASP A 39 -3.80 -16.36 -5.80
C ASP A 39 -2.74 -15.29 -6.04
N LEU A 40 -1.86 -15.02 -5.07
CA LEU A 40 -0.71 -14.13 -5.21
C LEU A 40 0.26 -14.63 -6.27
N GLU A 41 0.61 -15.93 -6.24
CA GLU A 41 1.45 -16.57 -7.26
C GLU A 41 0.86 -16.41 -8.68
N ALA A 42 -0.44 -16.66 -8.83
CA ALA A 42 -1.12 -16.48 -10.12
C ALA A 42 -1.06 -15.03 -10.61
N ARG A 43 -1.30 -14.05 -9.72
CA ARG A 43 -1.26 -12.62 -10.07
C ARG A 43 0.14 -12.10 -10.38
N LEU A 44 1.19 -12.66 -9.75
CA LEU A 44 2.58 -12.39 -10.13
C LEU A 44 2.86 -12.87 -11.54
N ILE A 45 2.40 -14.08 -11.91
CA ILE A 45 2.54 -14.61 -13.27
C ILE A 45 1.79 -13.74 -14.28
N GLU A 46 0.56 -13.32 -13.98
CA GLU A 46 -0.22 -12.39 -14.82
C GLU A 46 0.46 -11.01 -14.95
N ALA A 47 1.22 -10.60 -13.93
CA ALA A 47 2.05 -9.40 -13.98
C ALA A 47 3.36 -9.58 -14.79
N GLY A 48 3.65 -10.80 -15.27
CA GLY A 48 4.83 -11.10 -16.07
C GLY A 48 6.10 -11.40 -15.24
N THR A 49 5.94 -11.81 -14.00
CA THR A 49 7.03 -12.21 -13.10
C THR A 49 6.65 -13.48 -12.33
N CYS A 50 7.54 -14.01 -11.51
CA CYS A 50 7.23 -15.12 -10.62
C CYS A 50 7.68 -14.80 -9.19
N ALA A 51 7.27 -15.63 -8.24
CA ALA A 51 7.56 -15.40 -6.83
C ALA A 51 9.07 -15.47 -6.52
N GLU A 52 9.80 -16.28 -7.27
CA GLU A 52 11.24 -16.45 -7.19
C GLU A 52 12.04 -15.21 -7.64
N ASP A 53 11.42 -14.36 -8.47
CA ASP A 53 12.04 -13.14 -9.01
C ASP A 53 11.94 -11.94 -8.03
N LEU A 54 11.28 -12.10 -6.88
CA LEU A 54 11.15 -11.02 -5.90
C LEU A 54 12.45 -10.87 -5.09
N ASP A 55 12.99 -9.66 -5.07
CA ASP A 55 14.20 -9.32 -4.28
C ASP A 55 13.88 -9.13 -2.80
N ALA A 56 12.69 -8.62 -2.49
CA ALA A 56 12.23 -8.42 -1.11
C ALA A 56 10.71 -8.34 -1.03
N ILE A 57 10.20 -8.58 0.21
CA ILE A 57 8.84 -8.29 0.62
C ILE A 57 8.90 -7.22 1.71
N PHE A 58 7.98 -6.26 1.67
CA PHE A 58 7.76 -5.31 2.75
C PHE A 58 6.35 -5.49 3.31
N ILE A 59 6.22 -5.70 4.61
CA ILE A 59 4.92 -5.74 5.30
C ILE A 59 4.71 -4.42 6.01
N THR A 60 3.63 -3.73 5.66
CA THR A 60 3.29 -2.42 6.21
C THR A 60 2.89 -2.50 7.68
N HIS A 61 2.09 -3.49 8.06
CA HIS A 61 1.65 -3.76 9.42
C HIS A 61 1.07 -5.18 9.59
N GLU A 62 0.70 -5.55 10.81
CA GLU A 62 0.32 -6.91 11.20
C GLU A 62 -1.12 -7.34 10.88
N HIS A 63 -1.99 -6.49 10.33
CA HIS A 63 -3.36 -6.89 10.00
C HIS A 63 -3.41 -8.01 8.95
N GLY A 64 -4.39 -8.90 9.06
CA GLY A 64 -4.46 -10.11 8.27
C GLY A 64 -4.55 -9.89 6.75
N ASP A 65 -5.17 -8.79 6.32
CA ASP A 65 -5.27 -8.36 4.92
C ASP A 65 -4.00 -7.69 4.37
N HIS A 66 -2.94 -7.61 5.19
CA HIS A 66 -1.60 -7.14 4.80
C HIS A 66 -0.55 -8.23 4.98
N ILE A 67 -0.44 -8.83 6.16
CA ILE A 67 0.57 -9.88 6.40
C ILE A 67 0.16 -11.25 5.85
N GLY A 68 -1.12 -11.56 5.81
CA GLY A 68 -1.78 -12.73 5.25
C GLY A 68 -0.91 -13.97 5.02
N CYS A 69 -0.45 -14.16 3.79
CA CYS A 69 0.34 -15.32 3.40
C CYS A 69 1.86 -15.15 3.56
N ALA A 70 2.37 -14.03 4.11
CA ALA A 70 3.80 -13.71 4.17
C ALA A 70 4.66 -14.87 4.72
N ARG A 71 4.24 -15.49 5.85
CA ARG A 71 4.97 -16.64 6.41
C ARG A 71 5.02 -17.83 5.45
N SER A 72 3.93 -18.15 4.78
CA SER A 72 3.89 -19.24 3.80
C SER A 72 4.73 -18.93 2.58
N PHE A 73 4.78 -17.66 2.19
CA PHE A 73 5.61 -17.16 1.10
C PHE A 73 7.10 -17.32 1.42
N VAL A 74 7.57 -16.77 2.54
CA VAL A 74 8.99 -16.87 2.93
C VAL A 74 9.42 -18.32 3.22
N LYS A 75 8.50 -19.15 3.72
CA LYS A 75 8.73 -20.59 3.86
C LYS A 75 9.03 -21.26 2.53
N ARG A 76 8.37 -20.85 1.46
CA ARG A 76 8.46 -21.50 0.14
C ARG A 76 9.62 -20.94 -0.69
N TYR A 77 9.85 -19.62 -0.65
CA TYR A 77 10.76 -18.93 -1.56
C TYR A 77 12.00 -18.35 -0.89
N SER A 78 12.05 -18.32 0.45
CA SER A 78 13.15 -17.74 1.23
C SER A 78 13.46 -16.27 0.90
N THR A 79 12.47 -15.53 0.43
CA THR A 79 12.59 -14.12 0.08
C THR A 79 12.82 -13.27 1.33
N PRO A 80 13.78 -12.33 1.34
CA PRO A 80 13.97 -11.38 2.43
C PRO A 80 12.70 -10.60 2.75
N LEU A 81 12.41 -10.44 4.04
CA LEU A 81 11.19 -9.81 4.53
C LEU A 81 11.55 -8.59 5.38
N TRP A 82 10.93 -7.45 5.07
CA TRP A 82 11.08 -6.21 5.82
C TRP A 82 9.77 -5.86 6.52
N MET A 83 9.84 -5.46 7.78
CA MET A 83 8.71 -4.93 8.56
C MET A 83 9.23 -4.12 9.74
N SER A 84 8.37 -3.32 10.37
CA SER A 84 8.73 -2.62 11.60
C SER A 84 9.03 -3.59 12.76
N GLN A 85 9.74 -3.11 13.78
CA GLN A 85 9.94 -3.88 15.01
C GLN A 85 8.62 -4.18 15.70
N GLY A 86 7.68 -3.23 15.69
CA GLY A 86 6.34 -3.40 16.28
C GLY A 86 5.53 -4.47 15.57
N THR A 87 5.50 -4.45 14.24
CA THR A 87 4.86 -5.49 13.42
C THR A 87 5.48 -6.87 13.69
N TRP A 88 6.82 -6.95 13.72
CA TRP A 88 7.50 -8.21 14.06
C TRP A 88 7.11 -8.74 15.43
N LEU A 89 7.10 -7.90 16.47
CA LEU A 89 6.70 -8.28 17.83
C LEU A 89 5.22 -8.67 17.95
N ALA A 90 4.37 -8.20 17.03
CA ALA A 90 2.96 -8.58 17.01
C ALA A 90 2.74 -9.99 16.46
N VAL A 91 3.60 -10.46 15.54
CA VAL A 91 3.39 -11.72 14.81
C VAL A 91 4.41 -12.80 15.13
N SER A 92 5.55 -12.47 15.74
CA SER A 92 6.62 -13.41 16.07
C SER A 92 6.16 -14.43 17.11
N ASP A 93 5.84 -15.60 16.65
CA ASP A 93 5.49 -16.79 17.42
C ASP A 93 6.48 -17.94 17.13
N GLU A 94 6.26 -19.10 17.71
CA GLU A 94 7.09 -20.30 17.47
C GLU A 94 7.12 -20.67 15.97
N ALA A 95 6.04 -20.43 15.24
CA ALA A 95 5.96 -20.77 13.81
C ALA A 95 6.79 -19.82 12.92
N TRP A 96 7.13 -18.63 13.39
CA TRP A 96 8.01 -17.69 12.71
C TRP A 96 9.50 -17.90 13.05
N SER A 97 9.82 -18.59 14.15
CA SER A 97 11.20 -18.76 14.65
C SER A 97 12.17 -19.30 13.58
N ALA A 98 11.71 -20.25 12.76
CA ALA A 98 12.52 -20.84 11.68
C ALA A 98 12.90 -19.83 10.57
N TYR A 99 12.16 -18.72 10.43
CA TYR A 99 12.31 -17.72 9.36
C TYR A 99 12.83 -16.37 9.86
N GLN A 100 13.16 -16.26 11.16
CA GLN A 100 13.66 -15.01 11.76
C GLN A 100 14.89 -14.45 11.04
N HIS A 101 15.73 -15.31 10.48
CA HIS A 101 16.93 -14.91 9.73
C HIS A 101 16.63 -14.20 8.40
N LEU A 102 15.41 -14.29 7.87
CA LEU A 102 14.93 -13.59 6.68
C LEU A 102 14.29 -12.23 7.02
N VAL A 103 13.99 -11.98 8.29
CA VAL A 103 13.30 -10.77 8.73
C VAL A 103 14.30 -9.65 9.01
N ASN A 104 14.11 -8.53 8.33
CA ASN A 104 14.87 -7.31 8.50
C ASN A 104 13.97 -6.24 9.13
N VAL A 105 14.51 -5.48 10.07
CA VAL A 105 13.75 -4.44 10.76
C VAL A 105 13.82 -3.14 9.98
N ALA A 106 12.67 -2.70 9.46
CA ALA A 106 12.49 -1.39 8.87
C ALA A 106 12.22 -0.33 9.95
N ARG A 107 12.66 0.90 9.71
CA ARG A 107 12.46 2.04 10.60
C ARG A 107 12.07 3.28 9.81
N ASP A 108 11.23 4.10 10.42
CA ASP A 108 10.86 5.41 9.88
C ASP A 108 12.11 6.21 9.48
N GLY A 109 12.11 6.77 8.28
CA GLY A 109 13.18 7.60 7.73
C GLY A 109 14.48 6.87 7.39
N SER A 110 14.55 5.54 7.58
CA SER A 110 15.75 4.75 7.23
C SER A 110 15.55 4.04 5.90
N ALA A 111 16.24 4.50 4.87
CA ALA A 111 16.12 3.93 3.53
C ALA A 111 16.56 2.47 3.47
N ILE A 112 15.81 1.66 2.74
CA ILE A 112 16.12 0.29 2.37
C ILE A 112 16.62 0.33 0.93
N GLU A 113 17.88 -0.05 0.71
CA GLU A 113 18.50 -0.09 -0.60
C GLU A 113 18.37 -1.50 -1.21
N LEU A 114 17.68 -1.60 -2.32
CA LEU A 114 17.44 -2.83 -3.06
C LEU A 114 17.94 -2.65 -4.51
N SER A 115 19.26 -2.73 -4.71
CA SER A 115 19.87 -2.55 -6.05
C SER A 115 19.39 -1.25 -6.74
N SER A 116 18.50 -1.32 -7.73
CA SER A 116 17.97 -0.17 -8.47
C SER A 116 16.72 0.47 -7.84
N LEU A 117 16.26 -0.01 -6.70
CA LEU A 117 15.09 0.49 -5.99
C LEU A 117 15.45 0.90 -4.56
N GLN A 118 15.14 2.13 -4.19
CA GLN A 118 15.17 2.59 -2.81
C GLN A 118 13.74 2.61 -2.26
N ALA A 119 13.53 2.02 -1.08
CA ALA A 119 12.27 2.12 -0.33
C ALA A 119 12.51 2.89 0.97
N LEU A 120 11.84 4.01 1.16
CA LEU A 120 11.91 4.84 2.36
C LEU A 120 10.62 4.65 3.18
N PRO A 121 10.70 3.93 4.33
CA PRO A 121 9.57 3.76 5.22
C PRO A 121 9.23 5.05 5.97
N PHE A 122 7.94 5.28 6.22
CA PHE A 122 7.46 6.34 7.08
C PHE A 122 6.25 5.90 7.91
N THR A 123 6.19 6.37 9.17
CA THR A 123 5.13 6.01 10.12
C THR A 123 3.83 6.72 9.78
N VAL A 124 2.72 6.00 9.93
CA VAL A 124 1.37 6.50 9.70
C VAL A 124 0.46 6.30 10.92
N PRO A 125 -0.55 7.17 11.13
CA PRO A 125 -1.57 6.95 12.14
C PRO A 125 -2.52 5.82 11.71
N HIS A 126 -2.38 4.65 12.31
CA HIS A 126 -3.27 3.50 12.11
C HIS A 126 -3.32 2.64 13.38
N ASP A 127 -4.36 1.82 13.56
CA ASP A 127 -4.57 0.98 14.75
C ASP A 127 -3.77 -0.33 14.70
N ALA A 128 -2.47 -0.19 14.44
CA ALA A 128 -1.46 -1.24 14.45
C ALA A 128 -0.29 -0.86 15.38
N ARG A 129 0.63 -1.80 15.68
CA ARG A 129 1.70 -1.54 16.65
C ARG A 129 2.73 -0.51 16.19
N GLU A 130 3.16 -0.61 14.95
CA GLU A 130 4.12 0.31 14.34
C GLU A 130 3.93 0.29 12.81
N PRO A 131 2.80 0.85 12.33
CA PRO A 131 2.46 0.80 10.91
C PRO A 131 3.39 1.72 10.11
N LEU A 132 3.97 1.17 9.05
CA LEU A 132 4.84 1.88 8.11
C LEU A 132 4.23 1.85 6.72
N GLN A 133 4.36 2.95 6.01
CA GLN A 133 4.07 3.05 4.58
C GLN A 133 5.35 3.37 3.82
N LEU A 134 5.33 3.41 2.50
CA LEU A 134 6.54 3.51 1.69
C LEU A 134 6.51 4.65 0.69
N ARG A 135 7.67 5.31 0.55
CA ARG A 135 8.04 6.07 -0.63
C ARG A 135 9.13 5.29 -1.38
N CYS A 136 8.82 4.82 -2.58
CA CYS A 136 9.75 4.08 -3.44
C CYS A 136 10.36 5.00 -4.49
N SER A 137 11.64 4.77 -4.85
CA SER A 137 12.34 5.57 -5.85
C SER A 137 13.34 4.73 -6.65
N ASP A 138 13.52 5.06 -7.94
CA ASP A 138 14.61 4.57 -8.79
C ASP A 138 15.76 5.59 -8.92
N GLY A 139 15.74 6.65 -8.09
CA GLY A 139 16.67 7.76 -8.11
C GLY A 139 16.18 8.99 -8.89
N ASP A 140 15.23 8.82 -9.82
CA ASP A 140 14.64 9.90 -10.63
C ASP A 140 13.16 10.12 -10.31
N ARG A 141 12.42 9.03 -10.19
CA ARG A 141 10.97 9.02 -9.95
C ARG A 141 10.64 8.55 -8.54
N HIS A 142 9.52 9.01 -8.01
CA HIS A 142 9.04 8.67 -6.67
C HIS A 142 7.59 8.21 -6.70
N LEU A 143 7.34 7.06 -6.10
CA LEU A 143 6.02 6.49 -5.85
C LEU A 143 5.72 6.57 -4.35
N GLY A 144 4.60 7.17 -3.97
CA GLY A 144 4.05 7.04 -2.62
C GLY A 144 3.03 5.91 -2.56
N VAL A 145 3.22 4.98 -1.63
CA VAL A 145 2.24 3.91 -1.33
C VAL A 145 1.70 4.17 0.06
N VAL A 146 0.40 4.44 0.16
CA VAL A 146 -0.29 4.77 1.41
C VAL A 146 -1.66 4.13 1.44
N THR A 147 -1.77 3.08 2.22
CA THR A 147 -3.02 2.44 2.62
C THR A 147 -3.15 2.51 4.14
N ASP A 148 -4.32 2.25 4.67
CA ASP A 148 -4.54 2.17 6.12
C ASP A 148 -4.01 3.38 6.89
N LEU A 149 -4.65 4.50 6.63
CA LEU A 149 -4.29 5.80 7.15
C LEU A 149 -5.51 6.44 7.84
N GLY A 150 -5.46 6.60 9.16
CA GLY A 150 -6.57 7.24 9.90
C GLY A 150 -6.70 8.73 9.65
N HIS A 151 -5.57 9.45 9.48
CA HIS A 151 -5.56 10.87 9.13
C HIS A 151 -4.22 11.31 8.53
N ALA A 152 -4.26 12.36 7.72
CA ALA A 152 -3.08 12.95 7.08
C ALA A 152 -2.27 13.83 8.07
N SER A 153 -1.38 13.22 8.85
CA SER A 153 -0.44 13.95 9.73
C SER A 153 0.53 14.82 8.90
N SER A 154 1.19 15.78 9.54
CA SER A 154 2.23 16.59 8.87
C SER A 154 3.40 15.72 8.38
N HIS A 155 3.73 14.65 9.10
CA HIS A 155 4.76 13.69 8.72
C HIS A 155 4.38 12.94 7.43
N VAL A 156 3.15 12.41 7.34
CA VAL A 156 2.63 11.77 6.12
C VAL A 156 2.70 12.72 4.91
N VAL A 157 2.23 13.96 5.09
CA VAL A 157 2.28 14.94 4.00
C VAL A 157 3.71 15.23 3.57
N ALA A 158 4.64 15.42 4.51
CA ALA A 158 6.05 15.65 4.19
C ALA A 158 6.68 14.45 3.45
N SER A 159 6.35 13.22 3.85
CA SER A 159 6.84 11.99 3.22
C SER A 159 6.35 11.81 1.78
N LEU A 160 5.16 12.32 1.45
CA LEU A 160 4.54 12.22 0.12
C LEU A 160 4.86 13.41 -0.80
N GLN A 161 5.48 14.47 -0.29
CA GLN A 161 5.88 15.62 -1.13
C GLN A 161 6.82 15.19 -2.25
N GLY A 162 6.55 15.67 -3.47
CA GLY A 162 7.36 15.38 -4.65
C GLY A 162 7.20 13.96 -5.20
N CYS A 163 6.18 13.19 -4.79
CA CYS A 163 5.86 11.92 -5.44
C CYS A 163 5.24 12.15 -6.82
N HIS A 164 5.71 11.41 -7.82
CA HIS A 164 5.24 11.48 -9.20
C HIS A 164 4.00 10.60 -9.44
N ALA A 165 3.82 9.57 -8.61
CA ALA A 165 2.61 8.76 -8.55
C ALA A 165 2.26 8.43 -7.10
N LEU A 166 0.96 8.21 -6.85
CA LEU A 166 0.44 7.80 -5.55
C LEU A 166 -0.48 6.58 -5.70
N LEU A 167 -0.25 5.56 -4.88
CA LEU A 167 -1.27 4.59 -4.49
C LEU A 167 -1.82 5.10 -3.17
N LEU A 168 -3.05 5.61 -3.17
CA LEU A 168 -3.61 6.39 -2.07
C LEU A 168 -4.92 5.77 -1.57
N GLU A 169 -5.03 5.56 -0.27
CA GLU A 169 -6.28 5.13 0.34
C GLU A 169 -7.41 6.12 0.09
N ALA A 170 -8.57 5.58 -0.33
CA ALA A 170 -9.87 6.25 -0.35
C ALA A 170 -10.90 5.23 0.15
N ASN A 171 -10.92 5.01 1.46
CA ASN A 171 -11.59 3.86 2.03
C ASN A 171 -13.11 3.97 2.00
N HIS A 172 -13.68 5.05 2.50
CA HIS A 172 -15.13 5.11 2.68
C HIS A 172 -15.72 6.48 2.35
N ASP A 173 -16.98 6.45 1.95
CA ASP A 173 -17.87 7.61 1.96
C ASP A 173 -18.52 7.73 3.34
N PRO A 174 -18.49 8.89 4.00
CA PRO A 174 -19.02 9.06 5.36
C PRO A 174 -20.52 8.76 5.47
N ASP A 175 -21.31 9.12 4.45
CA ASP A 175 -22.76 8.92 4.46
C ASP A 175 -23.11 7.44 4.31
N LEU A 176 -22.40 6.72 3.41
CA LEU A 176 -22.54 5.28 3.26
C LEU A 176 -22.11 4.54 4.53
N LEU A 177 -20.99 4.93 5.15
CA LEU A 177 -20.54 4.33 6.40
C LEU A 177 -21.58 4.57 7.51
N GLN A 178 -22.10 5.78 7.65
CA GLN A 178 -23.13 6.10 8.64
C GLN A 178 -24.42 5.32 8.40
N ALA A 179 -24.87 5.16 7.17
CA ALA A 179 -26.07 4.42 6.79
C ALA A 179 -25.88 2.88 6.83
N SER A 180 -24.66 2.39 6.89
CA SER A 180 -24.34 0.96 6.83
C SER A 180 -24.91 0.17 8.03
N THR A 181 -24.97 -1.15 7.87
CA THR A 181 -25.37 -2.10 8.94
C THR A 181 -24.24 -2.38 9.94
N TYR A 182 -23.09 -1.73 9.83
CA TYR A 182 -22.00 -1.91 10.77
C TYR A 182 -22.43 -1.51 12.19
N PRO A 183 -22.02 -2.27 13.23
CA PRO A 183 -22.20 -1.84 14.61
C PRO A 183 -21.54 -0.49 14.87
N SER A 184 -22.08 0.29 15.80
CA SER A 184 -21.59 1.66 16.10
C SER A 184 -20.10 1.71 16.44
N PHE A 185 -19.59 0.72 17.18
CA PHE A 185 -18.16 0.66 17.52
C PHE A 185 -17.27 0.50 16.28
N LEU A 186 -17.73 -0.28 15.27
CA LEU A 186 -16.97 -0.48 14.02
C LEU A 186 -17.00 0.78 13.16
N LYS A 187 -18.16 1.48 13.07
CA LYS A 187 -18.22 2.78 12.39
C LYS A 187 -17.27 3.80 13.02
N GLN A 188 -17.25 3.86 14.35
CA GLN A 188 -16.32 4.73 15.10
C GLN A 188 -14.86 4.36 14.89
N ARG A 189 -14.53 3.06 14.83
CA ARG A 189 -13.18 2.58 14.53
C ARG A 189 -12.77 2.99 13.11
N VAL A 190 -13.61 2.70 12.10
CA VAL A 190 -13.32 3.00 10.69
C VAL A 190 -13.14 4.51 10.46
N ALA A 191 -14.05 5.34 10.98
CA ALA A 191 -14.01 6.81 10.83
C ALA A 191 -13.08 7.50 11.84
N GLY A 192 -12.45 6.75 12.75
CA GLY A 192 -11.61 7.29 13.81
C GLY A 192 -10.23 7.75 13.33
N PRO A 193 -9.49 8.50 14.15
CA PRO A 193 -8.18 9.06 13.77
C PRO A 193 -7.08 8.00 13.56
N TRP A 194 -7.35 6.75 13.91
CA TRP A 194 -6.49 5.58 13.72
C TRP A 194 -7.13 4.52 12.80
N GLY A 195 -8.28 4.87 12.18
CA GLY A 195 -9.00 4.00 11.26
C GLY A 195 -8.50 4.14 9.83
N HIS A 196 -9.43 4.61 8.95
CA HIS A 196 -9.17 4.70 7.51
C HIS A 196 -9.59 6.07 6.95
N LEU A 197 -8.94 6.51 5.87
CA LEU A 197 -9.28 7.77 5.20
C LEU A 197 -10.64 7.70 4.53
N ALA A 198 -11.53 8.62 4.92
CA ALA A 198 -12.71 8.93 4.12
C ALA A 198 -12.31 9.60 2.79
N ASN A 199 -13.15 9.49 1.76
CA ASN A 199 -12.88 10.05 0.43
C ASN A 199 -12.51 11.54 0.46
N HIS A 200 -13.18 12.33 1.28
CA HIS A 200 -12.87 13.77 1.42
C HIS A 200 -11.50 14.01 2.09
N ALA A 201 -11.14 13.20 3.10
CA ALA A 201 -9.84 13.32 3.77
C ALA A 201 -8.68 12.88 2.84
N ALA A 202 -8.91 11.86 2.00
CA ALA A 202 -7.97 11.48 0.94
C ALA A 202 -7.80 12.62 -0.07
N ALA A 203 -8.89 13.28 -0.46
CA ALA A 203 -8.87 14.45 -1.35
C ALA A 203 -8.13 15.64 -0.73
N GLU A 204 -8.29 15.89 0.57
CA GLU A 204 -7.55 16.93 1.29
C GLU A 204 -6.05 16.63 1.35
N LEU A 205 -5.66 15.37 1.63
CA LEU A 205 -4.25 14.94 1.57
C LEU A 205 -3.69 15.15 0.16
N LEU A 206 -4.41 14.70 -0.85
CA LEU A 206 -4.01 14.85 -2.26
C LEU A 206 -3.83 16.32 -2.65
N ALA A 207 -4.73 17.21 -2.24
CA ALA A 207 -4.61 18.66 -2.48
C ALA A 207 -3.37 19.30 -1.83
N ARG A 208 -2.88 18.73 -0.71
CA ARG A 208 -1.67 19.21 0.00
C ARG A 208 -0.37 18.74 -0.63
N VAL A 209 -0.39 17.59 -1.35
CA VAL A 209 0.82 16.99 -1.94
C VAL A 209 0.87 17.12 -3.46
N LYS A 210 -0.22 17.57 -4.10
CA LYS A 210 -0.24 17.74 -5.56
C LYS A 210 0.77 18.79 -6.02
N HIS A 211 1.39 18.52 -7.14
CA HIS A 211 2.31 19.41 -7.85
C HIS A 211 2.32 19.06 -9.36
N ASP A 212 2.95 19.87 -10.18
CA ASP A 212 2.90 19.74 -11.66
C ASP A 212 3.46 18.42 -12.20
N GLN A 213 4.30 17.73 -11.44
CA GLN A 213 4.89 16.44 -11.83
C GLN A 213 4.15 15.24 -11.26
N LEU A 214 3.09 15.41 -10.45
CA LEU A 214 2.24 14.30 -10.02
C LEU A 214 1.37 13.88 -11.21
N SER A 215 1.74 12.77 -11.84
CA SER A 215 1.16 12.31 -13.10
C SER A 215 0.11 11.22 -12.93
N TYR A 216 0.08 10.52 -11.77
CA TYR A 216 -0.82 9.39 -11.60
C TYR A 216 -1.30 9.22 -10.16
N VAL A 217 -2.60 8.95 -10.01
CA VAL A 217 -3.21 8.60 -8.71
C VAL A 217 -4.05 7.34 -8.90
N LEU A 218 -3.69 6.28 -8.15
CA LEU A 218 -4.43 5.05 -8.00
C LEU A 218 -5.13 5.07 -6.65
N ALA A 219 -6.45 5.25 -6.64
CA ALA A 219 -7.24 5.11 -5.42
C ALA A 219 -7.32 3.64 -5.01
N ALA A 220 -6.98 3.36 -3.76
CA ALA A 220 -6.80 2.02 -3.24
C ALA A 220 -7.55 1.81 -1.92
N HIS A 221 -7.63 0.57 -1.47
CA HIS A 221 -8.22 0.16 -0.21
C HIS A 221 -9.66 0.66 0.00
N LEU A 222 -10.46 0.64 -1.09
CA LEU A 222 -11.87 1.01 -1.05
C LEU A 222 -12.68 -0.04 -0.27
N SER A 223 -13.54 0.43 0.63
CA SER A 223 -14.49 -0.43 1.33
C SER A 223 -15.56 -0.93 0.36
N GLU A 224 -15.71 -2.24 0.22
CA GLU A 224 -16.73 -2.87 -0.63
C GLU A 224 -18.17 -2.49 -0.23
N ARG A 225 -18.39 -2.13 1.03
CA ARG A 225 -19.72 -1.83 1.58
C ARG A 225 -20.00 -0.35 1.78
N ASN A 226 -18.96 0.44 1.99
CA ASN A 226 -19.09 1.82 2.42
C ASN A 226 -18.46 2.80 1.42
N ASN A 227 -18.19 2.35 0.20
CA ASN A 227 -17.69 3.19 -0.88
C ASN A 227 -18.16 2.69 -2.24
N THR A 228 -17.96 3.53 -3.26
CA THR A 228 -18.01 3.14 -4.67
C THR A 228 -16.86 3.78 -5.43
N PRO A 229 -16.41 3.18 -6.54
CA PRO A 229 -15.42 3.78 -7.44
C PRO A 229 -15.78 5.22 -7.85
N GLU A 230 -17.06 5.50 -8.11
CA GLU A 230 -17.55 6.82 -8.54
C GLU A 230 -17.40 7.88 -7.43
N LEU A 231 -17.70 7.54 -6.17
CA LEU A 231 -17.57 8.45 -5.04
C LEU A 231 -16.09 8.78 -4.76
N ALA A 232 -15.22 7.77 -4.79
CA ALA A 232 -13.77 7.97 -4.65
C ALA A 232 -13.23 8.85 -5.78
N ARG A 233 -13.55 8.53 -7.05
CA ARG A 233 -13.17 9.34 -8.22
C ARG A 233 -13.65 10.78 -8.12
N THR A 234 -14.91 10.98 -7.76
CA THR A 234 -15.49 12.33 -7.63
C THR A 234 -14.72 13.18 -6.62
N SER A 235 -14.37 12.61 -5.48
CA SER A 235 -13.63 13.33 -4.44
C SER A 235 -12.20 13.67 -4.87
N LEU A 236 -11.48 12.71 -5.42
CA LEU A 236 -10.07 12.86 -5.77
C LEU A 236 -9.88 13.72 -7.03
N SER A 237 -10.70 13.53 -8.08
CA SER A 237 -10.62 14.34 -9.30
C SER A 237 -10.91 15.81 -9.04
N LYS A 238 -11.86 16.12 -8.15
CA LYS A 238 -12.13 17.50 -7.71
C LYS A 238 -10.92 18.13 -7.02
N ALA A 239 -10.17 17.38 -6.22
CA ALA A 239 -8.96 17.90 -5.54
C ALA A 239 -7.83 18.17 -6.53
N LEU A 240 -7.67 17.33 -7.56
CA LEU A 240 -6.68 17.52 -8.61
C LEU A 240 -7.10 18.58 -9.65
N GLY A 241 -8.39 18.77 -9.87
CA GLY A 241 -8.92 19.59 -10.96
C GLY A 241 -8.83 18.87 -12.32
N CYS A 242 -9.03 17.54 -12.34
CA CYS A 242 -8.99 16.68 -13.52
C CYS A 242 -10.32 15.97 -13.74
N GLU A 243 -10.46 15.21 -14.83
CA GLU A 243 -11.65 14.41 -15.08
C GLU A 243 -11.71 13.20 -14.15
N MET A 244 -12.91 12.69 -13.85
CA MET A 244 -13.10 11.54 -12.96
C MET A 244 -12.37 10.27 -13.47
N LEU A 245 -12.29 10.10 -14.78
CA LEU A 245 -11.63 8.93 -15.40
C LEU A 245 -10.10 8.98 -15.32
N ASP A 246 -9.52 10.14 -15.02
CA ASP A 246 -8.08 10.26 -14.77
C ASP A 246 -7.67 9.63 -13.43
N ILE A 247 -8.64 9.38 -12.53
CA ILE A 247 -8.40 8.67 -11.27
C ILE A 247 -8.64 7.17 -11.49
N ALA A 248 -7.55 6.40 -11.44
CA ALA A 248 -7.64 4.94 -11.48
C ALA A 248 -8.10 4.38 -10.12
N ILE A 249 -8.71 3.20 -10.16
CA ILE A 249 -9.15 2.47 -8.96
C ILE A 249 -8.46 1.11 -8.95
N ALA A 250 -7.87 0.73 -7.82
CA ALA A 250 -7.38 -0.61 -7.58
C ALA A 250 -8.55 -1.54 -7.26
N ASP A 251 -8.78 -2.52 -8.12
CA ASP A 251 -9.83 -3.51 -7.91
C ASP A 251 -9.43 -4.53 -6.83
N PRO A 252 -10.33 -4.96 -5.94
CA PRO A 252 -10.01 -5.92 -4.89
C PRO A 252 -9.52 -7.27 -5.41
N LEU A 253 -10.02 -7.72 -6.55
CA LEU A 253 -9.75 -9.05 -7.10
C LEU A 253 -8.71 -9.05 -8.21
N THR A 254 -8.69 -8.03 -9.05
CA THR A 254 -7.81 -7.97 -10.24
C THR A 254 -6.70 -6.93 -10.12
N GLY A 255 -6.75 -6.08 -9.08
CA GLY A 255 -5.76 -5.04 -8.86
C GLY A 255 -5.84 -3.89 -9.88
N SER A 256 -4.75 -3.60 -10.55
CA SER A 256 -4.64 -2.56 -11.59
C SER A 256 -3.84 -3.07 -12.80
N GLU A 257 -3.85 -2.31 -13.88
CA GLU A 257 -2.81 -2.44 -14.90
C GLU A 257 -1.45 -1.94 -14.36
N TRP A 258 -0.37 -2.22 -15.12
CA TRP A 258 0.93 -1.62 -14.83
C TRP A 258 0.88 -0.10 -15.02
N ILE A 259 1.39 0.62 -14.03
CA ILE A 259 1.45 2.07 -14.00
C ILE A 259 2.91 2.50 -13.99
N GLN A 260 3.29 3.29 -14.97
CA GLN A 260 4.63 3.91 -15.01
C GLN A 260 4.62 5.22 -14.18
N VAL A 261 5.64 5.40 -13.35
CA VAL A 261 5.80 6.58 -12.48
C VAL A 261 6.48 7.73 -13.19
#